data_ad80c1e8d3438eadda4e73fc60adc04d
#
_entry.id   ad80c1e8d3438eadda4e73fc60adc04d
#
_cell.length_a   1.000
_cell.length_b   1.000
_cell.length_c   1.000
_cell.angle_alpha   90.00
_cell.angle_beta   90.00
_cell.angle_gamma   90.00
#
_symmetry.space_group_name_H-M   'P 1'
#
loop_
_entity.id
_entity.type
_entity.pdbx_description
1 polymer ?
#
loop_
_entity_poly.entity_id
_entity_poly.type
_entity_poly.pdbx_seq_one_letter_code
_entity_poly.pdbx_strand_id
1 'polypeptide(L)'
;SPYNKDNTLVAIGYTYRALDGRPIWGSDGAVYIKKFPIDNYYLYEFQEAINEATYIVAHNAKFDLAWLREVGIECNNKVIDTMINEYVLNKGIRSKLSLDALSEKYKVIRKQSLLGDALSKGLNYSDMSEEDQKKYLYYDVMSTAEVFEKQQKRFKRSENKSLIPIRDLMCEFCS
;
A
#
# COMPACT_ATOMS: atom_id res chain seq x y z
N SER A 1 4.68 -14.06 7.06
CA SER A 1 4.95 -12.97 8.03
C SER A 1 6.43 -12.66 8.02
N PRO A 2 6.87 -11.40 8.03
CA PRO A 2 8.29 -11.03 8.12
C PRO A 2 8.96 -11.52 9.41
N TYR A 3 8.18 -11.89 10.42
CA TYR A 3 8.70 -12.43 11.70
C TYR A 3 8.98 -13.94 11.67
N ASN A 4 8.74 -14.63 10.57
CA ASN A 4 9.11 -16.03 10.40
C ASN A 4 10.33 -16.10 9.48
N LYS A 5 11.45 -16.66 10.00
CA LYS A 5 12.74 -16.77 9.30
C LYS A 5 12.69 -17.61 8.02
N ASP A 6 11.69 -18.46 7.88
CA ASP A 6 11.49 -19.28 6.68
C ASP A 6 10.77 -18.53 5.54
N ASN A 7 10.24 -17.34 5.83
CA ASN A 7 9.59 -16.52 4.84
C ASN A 7 10.57 -15.53 4.22
N THR A 8 10.48 -15.35 2.91
CA THR A 8 11.28 -14.39 2.16
C THR A 8 10.37 -13.39 1.44
N LEU A 9 10.85 -12.18 1.25
CA LEU A 9 10.19 -11.20 0.40
C LEU A 9 10.33 -11.64 -1.06
N VAL A 10 9.20 -11.77 -1.77
CA VAL A 10 9.17 -12.28 -3.14
C VAL A 10 9.17 -11.15 -4.16
N ALA A 11 8.43 -10.08 -3.90
CA ALA A 11 8.36 -8.92 -4.78
C ALA A 11 7.86 -7.67 -4.04
N ILE A 12 8.20 -6.50 -4.56
CA ILE A 12 7.67 -5.20 -4.14
C ILE A 12 6.94 -4.57 -5.33
N GLY A 13 5.75 -4.03 -5.07
CA GLY A 13 5.00 -3.21 -6.02
C GLY A 13 4.83 -1.78 -5.48
N TYR A 14 5.07 -0.78 -6.31
CA TYR A 14 4.88 0.63 -5.94
C TYR A 14 4.52 1.51 -7.13
N THR A 15 3.98 2.69 -6.85
CA THR A 15 3.70 3.73 -7.84
C THR A 15 3.89 5.11 -7.21
N TYR A 16 4.17 6.09 -8.05
CA TYR A 16 4.28 7.49 -7.62
C TYR A 16 2.94 8.21 -7.73
N ARG A 17 2.62 9.00 -6.70
CA ARG A 17 1.41 9.84 -6.66
C ARG A 17 1.73 11.22 -6.11
N ALA A 18 0.99 12.24 -6.57
CA ALA A 18 0.99 13.55 -5.95
C ALA A 18 0.37 13.48 -4.54
N LEU A 19 0.60 14.50 -3.69
CA LEU A 19 0.10 14.53 -2.31
C LEU A 19 -1.42 14.40 -2.17
N ASP A 20 -2.16 14.67 -3.21
CA ASP A 20 -3.62 14.52 -3.24
C ASP A 20 -4.09 13.17 -3.81
N GLY A 21 -3.15 12.27 -4.12
CA GLY A 21 -3.41 10.92 -4.62
C GLY A 21 -3.47 10.80 -6.14
N ARG A 22 -3.43 11.90 -6.89
CA ARG A 22 -3.45 11.86 -8.36
C ARG A 22 -2.12 11.34 -8.93
N PRO A 23 -2.11 10.73 -10.12
CA PRO A 23 -0.87 10.41 -10.83
C PRO A 23 0.00 11.66 -10.99
N ILE A 24 1.32 11.50 -10.82
CA ILE A 24 2.27 12.57 -11.09
C ILE A 24 2.34 12.78 -12.60
N TRP A 25 2.33 14.03 -13.04
CA TRP A 25 2.40 14.37 -14.45
C TRP A 25 3.71 13.81 -15.05
N GLY A 26 3.60 13.09 -16.16
CA GLY A 26 4.74 12.42 -16.81
C GLY A 26 5.09 11.03 -16.29
N SER A 27 4.47 10.56 -15.20
CA SER A 27 4.67 9.20 -14.67
C SER A 27 3.69 8.16 -15.21
N ASP A 28 2.73 8.55 -16.09
CA ASP A 28 1.62 7.72 -16.60
C ASP A 28 0.85 6.91 -15.52
N GLY A 29 1.22 7.06 -14.26
CA GLY A 29 0.70 6.30 -13.14
C GLY A 29 1.13 4.83 -13.13
N ALA A 30 2.23 4.52 -13.81
CA ALA A 30 2.75 3.17 -13.90
C ALA A 30 2.97 2.53 -12.52
N VAL A 31 2.76 1.24 -12.46
CA VAL A 31 3.11 0.42 -11.30
C VAL A 31 4.44 -0.26 -11.59
N TYR A 32 5.39 -0.01 -10.73
CA TYR A 32 6.70 -0.66 -10.77
C TYR A 32 6.66 -1.91 -9.91
N ILE A 33 7.09 -3.05 -10.47
CA ILE A 33 7.14 -4.32 -9.75
C ILE A 33 8.56 -4.86 -9.85
N LYS A 34 9.19 -5.08 -8.70
CA LYS A 34 10.53 -5.64 -8.57
C LYS A 34 10.45 -6.98 -7.84
N LYS A 35 11.05 -8.01 -8.41
CA LYS A 35 11.11 -9.37 -7.83
C LYS A 35 12.38 -9.55 -7.01
N PHE A 36 12.29 -10.35 -5.94
CA PHE A 36 13.44 -10.77 -5.15
C PHE A 36 13.98 -12.14 -5.63
N PRO A 37 15.29 -12.40 -5.49
CA PRO A 37 16.29 -11.45 -5.00
C PRO A 37 16.47 -10.28 -5.97
N ILE A 38 16.41 -9.07 -5.45
CA ILE A 38 16.71 -7.86 -6.23
C ILE A 38 18.21 -7.65 -6.14
N ASP A 39 18.89 -7.33 -7.24
CA ASP A 39 20.29 -6.92 -7.17
C ASP A 39 20.44 -5.59 -6.41
N ASN A 40 21.65 -5.33 -5.92
CA ASN A 40 21.93 -4.15 -5.12
C ASN A 40 21.61 -2.83 -5.83
N TYR A 41 21.67 -2.81 -7.17
CA TYR A 41 21.34 -1.64 -7.96
C TYR A 41 19.87 -1.26 -7.81
N TYR A 42 18.96 -2.21 -7.96
CA TYR A 42 17.52 -1.96 -7.82
C TYR A 42 17.08 -1.68 -6.39
N LEU A 43 17.76 -2.24 -5.38
CA LEU A 43 17.52 -1.86 -3.98
C LEU A 43 17.93 -0.41 -3.74
N TYR A 44 19.06 0.02 -4.32
CA TYR A 44 19.49 1.40 -4.25
C TYR A 44 18.48 2.35 -4.92
N GLU A 45 18.06 2.06 -6.16
CA GLU A 45 17.03 2.86 -6.86
C GLU A 45 15.75 2.99 -6.04
N PHE A 46 15.32 1.90 -5.42
CA PHE A 46 14.10 1.91 -4.60
C PHE A 46 14.30 2.70 -3.30
N GLN A 47 15.46 2.60 -2.67
CA GLN A 47 15.80 3.42 -1.50
C GLN A 47 15.80 4.91 -1.86
N GLU A 48 16.39 5.30 -2.98
CA GLU A 48 16.36 6.69 -3.46
C GLU A 48 14.92 7.16 -3.71
N ALA A 49 14.10 6.34 -4.34
CA ALA A 49 12.68 6.64 -4.54
C ALA A 49 11.93 6.88 -3.22
N ILE A 50 12.26 6.10 -2.18
CA ILE A 50 11.73 6.31 -0.83
C ILE A 50 12.25 7.62 -0.25
N ASN A 51 13.55 7.89 -0.33
CA ASN A 51 14.17 9.09 0.22
C ASN A 51 13.58 10.39 -0.38
N GLU A 52 13.26 10.39 -1.66
CA GLU A 52 12.65 11.52 -2.36
C GLU A 52 11.15 11.68 -2.07
N ALA A 53 10.49 10.65 -1.58
CA ALA A 53 9.06 10.69 -1.32
C ALA A 53 8.74 11.54 -0.08
N THR A 54 7.75 12.41 -0.17
CA THR A 54 7.24 13.17 1.00
C THR A 54 6.48 12.26 1.96
N TYR A 55 5.78 11.25 1.44
CA TYR A 55 5.01 10.27 2.20
C TYR A 55 5.18 8.88 1.58
N ILE A 56 5.15 7.88 2.44
CA ILE A 56 4.90 6.49 2.04
C ILE A 56 3.42 6.21 2.32
N VAL A 57 2.71 5.72 1.32
CA VAL A 57 1.31 5.33 1.45
C VAL A 57 1.18 3.84 1.27
N ALA A 58 0.58 3.16 2.24
CA ALA A 58 0.34 1.73 2.19
C ALA A 58 -1.04 1.37 2.78
N HIS A 59 -1.42 0.12 2.66
CA HIS A 59 -2.61 -0.43 3.32
C HIS A 59 -2.18 -1.48 4.35
N ASN A 60 -2.40 -1.22 5.63
CA ASN A 60 -1.79 -1.98 6.72
C ASN A 60 -0.25 -1.85 6.71
N ALA A 61 0.22 -0.62 6.67
CA ALA A 61 1.60 -0.21 6.45
C ALA A 61 2.62 -0.92 7.34
N LYS A 62 2.24 -1.25 8.57
CA LYS A 62 3.10 -1.99 9.51
C LYS A 62 3.64 -3.29 8.92
N PHE A 63 2.84 -3.98 8.11
CA PHE A 63 3.25 -5.22 7.46
C PHE A 63 4.29 -4.96 6.37
N ASP A 64 4.05 -3.96 5.51
CA ASP A 64 4.96 -3.61 4.42
C ASP A 64 6.29 -3.08 4.96
N LEU A 65 6.24 -2.18 5.95
CA LEU A 65 7.44 -1.62 6.58
C LEU A 65 8.30 -2.69 7.27
N ALA A 66 7.69 -3.71 7.89
CA ALA A 66 8.44 -4.80 8.48
C ALA A 66 9.21 -5.61 7.41
N TRP A 67 8.61 -5.85 6.23
CA TRP A 67 9.30 -6.50 5.12
C TRP A 67 10.42 -5.64 4.53
N LEU A 68 10.21 -4.33 4.40
CA LEU A 68 11.24 -3.42 3.90
C LEU A 68 12.46 -3.39 4.83
N ARG A 69 12.25 -3.40 6.15
CA ARG A 69 13.35 -3.49 7.13
C ARG A 69 14.14 -4.79 7.03
N GLU A 70 13.47 -5.92 6.79
CA GLU A 70 14.14 -7.23 6.62
C GLU A 70 15.10 -7.27 5.42
N VAL A 71 14.83 -6.46 4.39
CA VAL A 71 15.71 -6.35 3.21
C VAL A 71 16.64 -5.13 3.25
N GLY A 72 16.74 -4.45 4.40
CA GLY A 72 17.65 -3.34 4.62
C GLY A 72 17.18 -2.00 4.03
N ILE A 73 15.91 -1.86 3.69
CA ILE A 73 15.33 -0.59 3.24
C ILE A 73 14.92 0.25 4.45
N GLU A 74 15.44 1.47 4.52
CA GLU A 74 15.11 2.44 5.55
C GLU A 74 13.95 3.34 5.12
N CYS A 75 12.95 3.45 5.98
CA CYS A 75 11.77 4.28 5.76
C CYS A 75 11.65 5.31 6.88
N ASN A 76 12.27 6.47 6.69
CA ASN A 76 12.23 7.59 7.64
C ASN A 76 11.15 8.63 7.28
N ASN A 77 10.38 8.36 6.24
CA ASN A 77 9.32 9.24 5.76
C ASN A 77 8.09 9.16 6.64
N LYS A 78 7.25 10.19 6.56
CA LYS A 78 5.92 10.11 7.12
C LYS A 78 5.12 9.02 6.40
N VAL A 79 4.57 8.09 7.17
CA VAL A 79 3.73 7.00 6.66
C VAL A 79 2.26 7.39 6.74
N ILE A 80 1.50 7.07 5.72
CA ILE A 80 0.03 7.20 5.70
C ILE A 80 -0.55 5.82 5.41
N ASP A 81 -1.28 5.29 6.38
CA ASP A 81 -1.95 4.00 6.27
C ASP A 81 -3.42 4.20 5.88
N THR A 82 -3.82 3.64 4.72
CA THR A 82 -5.20 3.76 4.23
C THR A 82 -6.21 3.00 5.11
N MET A 83 -5.79 1.99 5.84
CA MET A 83 -6.62 1.30 6.82
C MET A 83 -6.90 2.21 8.04
N ILE A 84 -5.87 2.88 8.56
CA ILE A 84 -5.99 3.87 9.62
C ILE A 84 -6.82 5.08 9.17
N ASN A 85 -6.55 5.58 7.97
CA ASN A 85 -7.36 6.64 7.37
C ASN A 85 -8.84 6.33 7.42
N GLU A 86 -9.22 5.10 7.04
CA GLU A 86 -10.62 4.69 7.02
C GLU A 86 -11.21 4.59 8.42
N TYR A 87 -10.45 4.03 9.37
CA TYR A 87 -10.87 3.96 10.76
C TYR A 87 -11.17 5.35 11.33
N VAL A 88 -10.28 6.31 11.09
CA VAL A 88 -10.44 7.70 11.55
C VAL A 88 -11.61 8.38 10.85
N LEU A 89 -11.75 8.22 9.52
CA LEU A 89 -12.89 8.78 8.76
C LEU A 89 -14.24 8.21 9.18
N ASN A 90 -14.26 6.99 9.71
CA ASN A 90 -15.45 6.37 10.28
C ASN A 90 -15.63 6.71 11.77
N LYS A 91 -14.80 7.61 12.35
CA LYS A 91 -14.85 8.06 13.75
C LYS A 91 -14.84 6.90 14.74
N GLY A 92 -14.02 5.88 14.45
CA GLY A 92 -13.89 4.67 15.28
C GLY A 92 -15.08 3.70 15.18
N ILE A 93 -16.08 3.98 14.37
CA ILE A 93 -17.19 3.03 14.15
C ILE A 93 -16.66 1.78 13.46
N ARG A 94 -16.96 0.61 14.04
CA ARG A 94 -16.51 -0.68 13.53
C ARG A 94 -17.01 -0.90 12.10
N SER A 95 -16.10 -1.15 11.19
CA SER A 95 -16.36 -1.44 9.78
C SER A 95 -15.30 -2.41 9.24
N LYS A 96 -15.56 -2.99 8.06
CA LYS A 96 -14.54 -3.77 7.36
C LYS A 96 -13.46 -2.82 6.82
N LEU A 97 -12.20 -3.07 7.19
CA LEU A 97 -11.06 -2.23 6.84
C LEU A 97 -10.10 -2.89 5.84
N SER A 98 -10.39 -4.12 5.37
CA SER A 98 -9.56 -4.76 4.34
C SER A 98 -9.55 -3.95 3.05
N LEU A 99 -8.46 -4.04 2.28
CA LEU A 99 -8.33 -3.33 1.00
C LEU A 99 -9.47 -3.65 0.04
N ASP A 100 -9.90 -4.92 -0.03
CA ASP A 100 -11.04 -5.34 -0.85
C ASP A 100 -12.34 -4.65 -0.43
N ALA A 101 -12.61 -4.57 0.88
CA ALA A 101 -13.79 -3.89 1.41
C ALA A 101 -13.77 -2.38 1.12
N LEU A 102 -12.58 -1.76 1.20
CA LEU A 102 -12.43 -0.35 0.87
C LEU A 102 -12.53 -0.11 -0.64
N SER A 103 -11.99 -1.00 -1.45
CA SER A 103 -12.12 -0.94 -2.91
C SER A 103 -13.58 -1.02 -3.33
N GLU A 104 -14.38 -1.86 -2.67
CA GLU A 104 -15.82 -1.92 -2.85
C GLU A 104 -16.52 -0.63 -2.45
N LYS A 105 -16.25 -0.18 -1.23
CA LYS A 105 -16.84 1.04 -0.67
C LYS A 105 -16.60 2.26 -1.56
N TYR A 106 -15.37 2.41 -2.07
CA TYR A 106 -14.97 3.56 -2.88
C TYR A 106 -15.19 3.37 -4.38
N LYS A 107 -15.63 2.19 -4.80
CA LYS A 107 -15.83 1.82 -6.22
C LYS A 107 -14.57 2.08 -7.04
N VAL A 108 -13.46 1.62 -6.54
CA VAL A 108 -12.15 1.69 -7.20
C VAL A 108 -11.79 0.34 -7.82
N ILE A 109 -10.65 0.28 -8.52
CA ILE A 109 -10.17 -0.95 -9.15
C ILE A 109 -10.10 -2.09 -8.12
N ARG A 110 -10.47 -3.30 -8.53
CA ARG A 110 -10.47 -4.48 -7.67
C ARG A 110 -9.68 -5.60 -8.30
N LYS A 111 -9.14 -6.48 -7.45
CA LYS A 111 -8.66 -7.79 -7.87
C LYS A 111 -9.80 -8.53 -8.57
N GLN A 112 -9.54 -9.07 -9.76
CA GLN A 112 -10.49 -9.97 -10.39
C GLN A 112 -10.61 -11.23 -9.53
N SER A 113 -11.84 -11.75 -9.39
CA SER A 113 -12.21 -12.88 -8.52
C SER A 113 -11.33 -14.13 -8.66
N LEU A 114 -10.75 -14.36 -9.85
CA LEU A 114 -9.89 -15.50 -10.13
C LEU A 114 -8.65 -15.61 -9.23
N LEU A 115 -8.10 -14.49 -8.76
CA LEU A 115 -6.95 -14.46 -7.86
C LEU A 115 -7.35 -14.61 -6.40
N GLY A 116 -8.48 -14.03 -6.00
CA GLY A 116 -9.07 -14.26 -4.69
C GLY A 116 -9.42 -15.72 -4.46
N ASP A 117 -9.90 -16.41 -5.50
CA ASP A 117 -10.24 -17.82 -5.47
C ASP A 117 -9.01 -18.73 -5.34
N ALA A 118 -7.86 -18.37 -5.93
CA ALA A 118 -6.61 -19.14 -5.78
C ALA A 118 -6.06 -19.05 -4.36
N LEU A 119 -6.02 -17.85 -3.77
CA LEU A 119 -5.58 -17.65 -2.39
C LEU A 119 -6.58 -18.25 -1.38
N SER A 120 -7.88 -18.21 -1.65
CA SER A 120 -8.90 -18.85 -0.82
C SER A 120 -8.80 -20.38 -0.82
N LYS A 121 -8.21 -20.96 -1.86
CA LYS A 121 -7.89 -22.40 -1.98
C LYS A 121 -6.58 -22.79 -1.30
N GLY A 122 -5.92 -21.85 -0.58
CA GLY A 122 -4.71 -22.13 0.19
C GLY A 122 -3.41 -22.15 -0.62
N LEU A 123 -3.42 -21.64 -1.86
CA LEU A 123 -2.19 -21.44 -2.63
C LEU A 123 -1.40 -20.28 -2.01
N ASN A 124 -0.09 -20.48 -1.80
CA ASN A 124 0.78 -19.39 -1.40
C ASN A 124 1.07 -18.48 -2.61
N TYR A 125 1.39 -17.22 -2.33
CA TYR A 125 1.78 -16.26 -3.37
C TYR A 125 2.97 -16.77 -4.23
N SER A 126 3.92 -17.47 -3.59
CA SER A 126 5.07 -18.10 -4.26
C SER A 126 4.71 -19.18 -5.27
N ASP A 127 3.54 -19.82 -5.12
CA ASP A 127 3.08 -20.93 -5.97
C ASP A 127 2.36 -20.43 -7.22
N MET A 128 2.12 -19.12 -7.30
CA MET A 128 1.45 -18.48 -8.43
C MET A 128 2.39 -18.27 -9.61
N SER A 129 1.84 -18.24 -10.82
CA SER A 129 2.62 -17.85 -12.00
C SER A 129 3.16 -16.42 -11.87
N GLU A 130 4.28 -16.13 -12.51
CA GLU A 130 4.87 -14.77 -12.50
C GLU A 130 3.89 -13.70 -13.01
N GLU A 131 3.11 -14.04 -14.01
CA GLU A 131 2.09 -13.14 -14.57
C GLU A 131 0.99 -12.84 -13.55
N ASP A 132 0.53 -13.87 -12.82
CA ASP A 132 -0.49 -13.69 -11.78
C ASP A 132 0.04 -12.92 -10.58
N GLN A 133 1.30 -13.16 -10.18
CA GLN A 133 1.97 -12.38 -9.14
C GLN A 133 2.04 -10.89 -9.51
N LYS A 134 2.42 -10.58 -10.77
CA LYS A 134 2.46 -9.20 -11.27
C LYS A 134 1.07 -8.56 -11.30
N LYS A 135 0.07 -9.28 -11.79
CA LYS A 135 -1.33 -8.80 -11.80
C LYS A 135 -1.83 -8.53 -10.38
N TYR A 136 -1.54 -9.45 -9.46
CA TYR A 136 -1.94 -9.31 -8.06
C TYR A 136 -1.37 -8.03 -7.44
N LEU A 137 -0.04 -7.85 -7.54
CA LEU A 137 0.62 -6.64 -7.02
C LEU A 137 0.14 -5.36 -7.71
N TYR A 138 -0.08 -5.42 -9.03
CA TYR A 138 -0.63 -4.28 -9.76
C TYR A 138 -1.97 -3.82 -9.16
N TYR A 139 -2.89 -4.75 -8.92
CA TYR A 139 -4.19 -4.41 -8.36
C TYR A 139 -4.10 -3.93 -6.91
N ASP A 140 -3.21 -4.49 -6.10
CA ASP A 140 -3.01 -4.03 -4.72
C ASP A 140 -2.47 -2.60 -4.67
N VAL A 141 -1.47 -2.30 -5.48
CA VAL A 141 -0.88 -0.96 -5.58
C VAL A 141 -1.92 0.05 -6.09
N MET A 142 -2.62 -0.27 -7.17
CA MET A 142 -3.61 0.64 -7.75
C MET A 142 -4.82 0.83 -6.84
N SER A 143 -5.33 -0.23 -6.22
CA SER A 143 -6.43 -0.13 -5.24
C SER A 143 -6.04 0.78 -4.07
N THR A 144 -4.82 0.61 -3.54
CA THR A 144 -4.32 1.43 -2.44
C THR A 144 -4.22 2.91 -2.85
N ALA A 145 -3.68 3.19 -4.03
CA ALA A 145 -3.54 4.55 -4.55
C ALA A 145 -4.91 5.22 -4.76
N GLU A 146 -5.86 4.53 -5.38
CA GLU A 146 -7.20 5.06 -5.63
C GLU A 146 -8.01 5.23 -4.33
N VAL A 147 -7.93 4.29 -3.39
CA VAL A 147 -8.53 4.42 -2.05
C VAL A 147 -7.97 5.65 -1.34
N PHE A 148 -6.64 5.82 -1.35
CA PHE A 148 -5.99 6.99 -0.77
C PHE A 148 -6.52 8.30 -1.38
N GLU A 149 -6.62 8.39 -2.70
CA GLU A 149 -7.17 9.57 -3.39
C GLU A 149 -8.59 9.90 -2.92
N LYS A 150 -9.46 8.88 -2.81
CA LYS A 150 -10.84 9.06 -2.31
C LYS A 150 -10.86 9.51 -0.86
N GLN A 151 -9.99 8.96 -0.02
CA GLN A 151 -9.86 9.35 1.39
C GLN A 151 -9.37 10.77 1.53
N GLN A 152 -8.38 11.22 0.73
CA GLN A 152 -7.93 12.61 0.72
C GLN A 152 -9.07 13.58 0.38
N LYS A 153 -9.92 13.24 -0.59
CA LYS A 153 -11.14 14.03 -0.90
C LYS A 153 -12.11 14.12 0.28
N ARG A 154 -12.23 13.04 1.09
CA ARG A 154 -13.05 13.04 2.30
C ARG A 154 -12.44 13.89 3.42
N PHE A 155 -11.13 13.83 3.64
CA PHE A 155 -10.44 14.67 4.64
C PHE A 155 -10.50 16.16 4.31
N LYS A 156 -10.57 16.54 3.03
CA LYS A 156 -10.72 17.94 2.61
C LYS A 156 -12.10 18.56 2.96
N ARG A 157 -13.11 17.75 3.27
CA ARG A 157 -14.42 18.24 3.69
C ARG A 157 -14.32 18.88 5.07
N SER A 158 -15.08 19.98 5.27
CA SER A 158 -15.03 20.77 6.52
C SER A 158 -15.26 19.93 7.78
N GLU A 159 -16.22 19.02 7.72
CA GLU A 159 -16.58 18.13 8.83
C GLU A 159 -15.49 17.11 9.22
N ASN A 160 -14.49 16.90 8.37
CA ASN A 160 -13.44 15.91 8.59
C ASN A 160 -12.04 16.51 8.80
N LYS A 161 -11.88 17.83 8.63
CA LYS A 161 -10.56 18.46 8.79
C LYS A 161 -9.97 18.27 10.17
N SER A 162 -10.78 18.28 11.21
CA SER A 162 -10.36 18.04 12.60
C SER A 162 -9.84 16.61 12.86
N LEU A 163 -10.07 15.68 11.93
CA LEU A 163 -9.60 14.30 12.05
C LEU A 163 -8.15 14.12 11.57
N ILE A 164 -7.59 15.10 10.84
CA ILE A 164 -6.24 15.01 10.27
C ILE A 164 -5.17 14.84 11.35
N PRO A 165 -5.13 15.61 12.44
CA PRO A 165 -4.14 15.42 13.50
C PRO A 165 -4.24 14.03 14.16
N ILE A 166 -5.45 13.50 14.33
CA ILE A 166 -5.68 12.16 14.90
C ILE A 166 -5.12 11.10 13.97
N ARG A 167 -5.38 11.20 12.66
CA ARG A 167 -4.82 10.32 11.65
C ARG A 167 -3.29 10.34 11.70
N ASP A 168 -2.70 11.53 11.70
CA ASP A 168 -1.25 11.72 11.68
C ASP A 168 -0.61 11.06 12.90
N LEU A 169 -1.16 11.31 14.08
CA LEU A 169 -0.69 10.67 15.31
C LEU A 169 -0.79 9.13 15.24
N MET A 170 -1.90 8.60 14.76
CA MET A 170 -2.08 7.13 14.65
C MET A 170 -1.12 6.51 13.64
N CYS A 171 -0.81 7.20 12.54
CA CYS A 171 0.14 6.72 11.55
C CYS A 171 1.59 6.73 12.09
N GLU A 172 1.95 7.66 12.96
CA GLU A 172 3.28 7.69 13.60
C GLU A 172 3.57 6.43 14.42
N PHE A 173 2.56 5.80 15.01
CA PHE A 173 2.74 4.54 15.74
C PHE A 173 2.92 3.32 14.82
N CYS A 174 2.77 3.47 13.51
CA CYS A 174 2.96 2.40 12.52
C CYS A 174 4.35 2.43 11.87
N SER A 175 5.11 3.51 12.05
CA SER A 175 6.47 3.72 11.46
C SER A 175 7.62 3.21 12.39
#